data_c8ea253249def94e775b7b7ee6b05c3b
#
_entry.id   c8ea253249def94e775b7b7ee6b05c3b
#
_cell.length_a   1.000
_cell.length_b   1.000
_cell.length_c   1.000
_cell.angle_alpha   90.00
_cell.angle_beta   90.00
_cell.angle_gamma   90.00
#
_symmetry.space_group_name_H-M   'P 1'
#
loop_
_entity.id
_entity.type
_entity.pdbx_description
1 polymer ?
#
loop_
_entity_poly.entity_id
_entity_poly.type
_entity_poly.pdbx_seq_one_letter_code
_entity_poly.pdbx_strand_id
1 'polypeptide(L)'
;AIDDFGAGCSNFDRIWYLEPDVVKLDRSFAQRAAMDDRVRRMLPRLVDLLHETGAMVLLEGIETQEQALIAMDADVDFGQGYYFAYPGITPVADTQALADCMHALWDAHDARTESRTHARHDAMNPYVEAIDHAARLVASGADNEVAAHRYLQLPLAQCFYVLDHEGHQV
;
A
#
# COMPACT_ATOMS: atom_id res chain seq x y z
N ALA A 1 -25.13 2.78 -5.84
CA ALA A 1 -24.08 1.86 -5.37
C ALA A 1 -24.11 0.55 -6.16
N ILE A 2 -22.95 -0.08 -6.32
CA ILE A 2 -22.82 -1.47 -6.78
C ILE A 2 -22.49 -2.34 -5.57
N ASP A 3 -23.21 -3.44 -5.39
CA ASP A 3 -23.05 -4.40 -4.30
C ASP A 3 -22.35 -5.67 -4.75
N ASP A 4 -21.68 -6.38 -3.82
CA ASP A 4 -20.98 -7.65 -4.04
C ASP A 4 -19.97 -7.64 -5.19
N PHE A 5 -19.26 -6.54 -5.38
CA PHE A 5 -18.23 -6.48 -6.42
C PHE A 5 -17.09 -7.45 -6.08
N GLY A 6 -16.84 -8.41 -7.02
CA GLY A 6 -15.83 -9.45 -6.82
C GLY A 6 -16.40 -10.81 -6.38
N ALA A 7 -17.67 -10.89 -6.03
CA ALA A 7 -18.36 -12.15 -5.77
C ALA A 7 -18.71 -12.86 -7.10
N GLY A 8 -17.77 -13.65 -7.63
CA GLY A 8 -17.96 -14.36 -8.91
C GLY A 8 -17.45 -13.60 -10.12
N CYS A 9 -18.21 -13.56 -11.20
CA CYS A 9 -17.84 -12.83 -12.42
C CYS A 9 -18.17 -11.34 -12.27
N SER A 10 -17.26 -10.57 -11.69
CA SER A 10 -17.41 -9.11 -11.64
C SER A 10 -17.24 -8.52 -13.03
N ASN A 11 -18.27 -7.82 -13.48
CA ASN A 11 -18.26 -7.15 -14.74
C ASN A 11 -17.88 -5.66 -14.52
N PHE A 12 -16.65 -5.29 -14.88
CA PHE A 12 -16.19 -3.89 -14.85
C PHE A 12 -17.07 -2.97 -15.69
N ASP A 13 -17.73 -3.51 -16.74
CA ASP A 13 -18.65 -2.74 -17.59
C ASP A 13 -19.77 -2.09 -16.77
N ARG A 14 -20.20 -2.72 -15.66
CA ARG A 14 -21.22 -2.15 -14.77
C ARG A 14 -20.78 -0.83 -14.15
N ILE A 15 -19.49 -0.65 -13.86
CA ILE A 15 -18.95 0.58 -13.29
C ILE A 15 -19.09 1.71 -14.31
N TRP A 16 -18.70 1.46 -15.57
CA TRP A 16 -18.76 2.48 -16.61
C TRP A 16 -20.18 2.83 -17.09
N TYR A 17 -21.10 1.85 -17.08
CA TYR A 17 -22.50 2.12 -17.48
C TYR A 17 -23.34 2.74 -16.37
N LEU A 18 -23.05 2.43 -15.10
CA LEU A 18 -23.89 2.85 -13.97
C LEU A 18 -23.33 4.07 -13.24
N GLU A 19 -22.06 4.42 -13.47
CA GLU A 19 -21.36 5.54 -12.81
C GLU A 19 -21.71 5.61 -11.31
N PRO A 20 -21.41 4.55 -10.52
CA PRO A 20 -21.87 4.45 -9.14
C PRO A 20 -21.12 5.43 -8.23
N ASP A 21 -21.83 6.05 -7.28
CA ASP A 21 -21.17 6.83 -6.21
C ASP A 21 -20.40 5.95 -5.22
N VAL A 22 -20.81 4.69 -5.06
CA VAL A 22 -20.20 3.72 -4.12
C VAL A 22 -20.11 2.35 -4.75
N VAL A 23 -18.94 1.72 -4.63
CA VAL A 23 -18.69 0.31 -4.96
C VAL A 23 -18.37 -0.44 -3.68
N LYS A 24 -19.17 -1.50 -3.40
CA LYS A 24 -18.98 -2.37 -2.24
C LYS A 24 -18.19 -3.61 -2.66
N LEU A 25 -16.99 -3.74 -2.15
CA LEU A 25 -16.13 -4.90 -2.36
C LEU A 25 -16.58 -6.04 -1.46
N ASP A 26 -16.84 -7.20 -2.07
CA ASP A 26 -17.26 -8.41 -1.35
C ASP A 26 -16.24 -8.82 -0.27
N ARG A 27 -16.73 -9.39 0.82
CA ARG A 27 -15.92 -9.86 1.96
C ARG A 27 -14.75 -10.77 1.59
N SER A 28 -14.82 -11.45 0.43
CA SER A 28 -13.72 -12.31 -0.02
C SER A 28 -12.43 -11.54 -0.28
N PHE A 29 -12.49 -10.25 -0.58
CA PHE A 29 -11.29 -9.40 -0.70
C PHE A 29 -10.59 -9.23 0.66
N ALA A 30 -11.32 -8.90 1.72
CA ALA A 30 -10.76 -8.79 3.07
C ALA A 30 -10.12 -10.11 3.53
N GLN A 31 -10.84 -11.21 3.35
CA GLN A 31 -10.36 -12.54 3.74
C GLN A 31 -9.13 -12.98 2.95
N ARG A 32 -9.15 -12.84 1.62
CA ARG A 32 -8.03 -13.24 0.76
C ARG A 32 -6.81 -12.35 0.96
N ALA A 33 -6.98 -11.04 1.12
CA ALA A 33 -5.87 -10.11 1.34
C ALA A 33 -5.14 -10.38 2.67
N ALA A 34 -5.83 -10.95 3.67
CA ALA A 34 -5.23 -11.38 4.92
C ALA A 34 -4.39 -12.66 4.78
N MET A 35 -4.65 -13.50 3.75
CA MET A 35 -4.02 -14.81 3.56
C MET A 35 -3.06 -14.86 2.36
N ASP A 36 -3.21 -13.97 1.39
CA ASP A 36 -2.42 -13.97 0.13
C ASP A 36 -1.84 -12.58 -0.13
N ASP A 37 -0.52 -12.49 -0.08
CA ASP A 37 0.24 -11.28 -0.36
C ASP A 37 0.02 -10.71 -1.77
N ARG A 38 -0.37 -11.54 -2.74
CA ARG A 38 -0.68 -11.05 -4.09
C ARG A 38 -1.97 -10.24 -4.07
N VAL A 39 -3.00 -10.77 -3.41
CA VAL A 39 -4.28 -10.06 -3.24
C VAL A 39 -4.07 -8.80 -2.41
N ARG A 40 -3.28 -8.89 -1.32
CA ARG A 40 -2.92 -7.75 -0.49
C ARG A 40 -2.27 -6.61 -1.29
N ARG A 41 -1.35 -6.92 -2.21
CA ARG A 41 -0.71 -5.90 -3.08
C ARG A 41 -1.62 -5.40 -4.20
N MET A 42 -2.58 -6.22 -4.62
CA MET A 42 -3.51 -5.87 -5.69
C MET A 42 -4.63 -4.95 -5.18
N LEU A 43 -5.08 -5.13 -3.93
CA LEU A 43 -6.24 -4.43 -3.38
C LEU A 43 -6.11 -2.89 -3.44
N PRO A 44 -4.98 -2.26 -3.05
CA PRO A 44 -4.82 -0.81 -3.19
C PRO A 44 -4.98 -0.33 -4.64
N ARG A 45 -4.44 -1.09 -5.60
CA ARG A 45 -4.54 -0.72 -7.03
C ARG A 45 -5.94 -0.85 -7.58
N LEU A 46 -6.73 -1.80 -7.05
CA LEU A 46 -8.14 -1.91 -7.38
C LEU A 46 -8.92 -0.72 -6.83
N VAL A 47 -8.62 -0.31 -5.59
CA VAL A 47 -9.25 0.85 -4.95
C VAL A 47 -8.89 2.12 -5.72
N ASP A 48 -7.61 2.35 -6.03
CA ASP A 48 -7.16 3.48 -6.87
C ASP A 48 -7.94 3.53 -8.20
N LEU A 49 -8.08 2.38 -8.88
CA LEU A 49 -8.81 2.31 -10.15
C LEU A 49 -10.30 2.67 -9.99
N LEU A 50 -10.93 2.29 -8.88
CA LEU A 50 -12.32 2.65 -8.59
C LEU A 50 -12.46 4.14 -8.27
N HIS A 51 -11.51 4.72 -7.52
CA HIS A 51 -11.44 6.16 -7.26
C HIS A 51 -11.29 6.97 -8.56
N GLU A 52 -10.52 6.50 -9.54
CA GLU A 52 -10.40 7.14 -10.87
C GLU A 52 -11.74 7.22 -11.61
N THR A 53 -12.70 6.35 -11.28
CA THR A 53 -14.07 6.43 -11.84
C THR A 53 -14.97 7.39 -11.05
N GLY A 54 -14.48 8.00 -9.98
CA GLY A 54 -15.25 8.89 -9.09
C GLY A 54 -16.06 8.15 -8.01
N ALA A 55 -15.93 6.82 -7.91
CA ALA A 55 -16.66 6.05 -6.91
C ALA A 55 -15.90 5.99 -5.58
N MET A 56 -16.60 6.09 -4.47
CA MET A 56 -16.09 5.70 -3.14
C MET A 56 -16.13 4.18 -3.00
N VAL A 57 -15.20 3.63 -2.23
CA VAL A 57 -15.05 2.19 -2.03
C VAL A 57 -15.38 1.80 -0.59
N LEU A 58 -16.25 0.80 -0.44
CA LEU A 58 -16.56 0.18 0.83
C LEU A 58 -16.07 -1.27 0.82
N LEU A 59 -15.25 -1.66 1.80
CA LEU A 59 -14.83 -3.05 1.98
C LEU A 59 -15.70 -3.74 3.02
N GLU A 60 -16.34 -4.85 2.61
CA GLU A 60 -17.22 -5.65 3.46
C GLU A 60 -16.50 -6.79 4.18
N GLY A 61 -17.12 -7.28 5.26
CA GLY A 61 -16.69 -8.49 5.96
C GLY A 61 -15.37 -8.36 6.70
N ILE A 62 -15.08 -7.18 7.24
CA ILE A 62 -13.94 -6.95 8.12
C ILE A 62 -14.24 -7.57 9.49
N GLU A 63 -13.55 -8.66 9.84
CA GLU A 63 -13.78 -9.43 11.07
C GLU A 63 -12.58 -9.34 12.04
N THR A 64 -11.40 -8.90 11.56
CA THR A 64 -10.18 -8.84 12.37
C THR A 64 -9.48 -7.50 12.22
N GLN A 65 -8.66 -7.15 13.22
CA GLN A 65 -7.80 -5.96 13.17
C GLN A 65 -6.87 -5.97 11.95
N GLU A 66 -6.30 -7.13 11.58
CA GLU A 66 -5.43 -7.23 10.41
C GLU A 66 -6.17 -6.90 9.11
N GLN A 67 -7.42 -7.35 8.96
CA GLN A 67 -8.25 -6.98 7.81
C GLN A 67 -8.59 -5.49 7.80
N ALA A 68 -8.84 -4.89 8.96
CA ALA A 68 -9.06 -3.45 9.08
C ALA A 68 -7.80 -2.65 8.70
N LEU A 69 -6.62 -3.07 9.15
CA LEU A 69 -5.34 -2.45 8.76
C LEU A 69 -5.05 -2.60 7.25
N ILE A 70 -5.41 -3.75 6.66
CA ILE A 70 -5.32 -3.95 5.21
C ILE A 70 -6.25 -3.00 4.45
N ALA A 71 -7.46 -2.78 4.95
CA ALA A 71 -8.40 -1.83 4.38
C ALA A 71 -7.83 -0.40 4.42
N MET A 72 -7.23 0.01 5.54
CA MET A 72 -6.55 1.31 5.67
C MET A 72 -5.34 1.42 4.73
N ASP A 73 -4.50 0.37 4.66
CA ASP A 73 -3.36 0.30 3.73
C ASP A 73 -3.80 0.40 2.26
N ALA A 74 -5.04 0.01 1.95
CA ALA A 74 -5.61 0.04 0.61
C ALA A 74 -6.39 1.32 0.28
N ASP A 75 -6.46 2.26 1.22
CA ASP A 75 -7.15 3.56 1.07
C ASP A 75 -8.64 3.43 0.75
N VAL A 76 -9.34 2.42 1.36
CA VAL A 76 -10.79 2.32 1.22
C VAL A 76 -11.50 3.39 2.05
N ASP A 77 -12.56 3.99 1.50
CA ASP A 77 -13.29 5.08 2.15
C ASP A 77 -14.12 4.59 3.35
N PHE A 78 -14.65 3.36 3.26
CA PHE A 78 -15.52 2.79 4.29
C PHE A 78 -15.18 1.34 4.56
N GLY A 79 -15.25 0.94 5.84
CA GLY A 79 -15.14 -0.44 6.27
C GLY A 79 -16.40 -0.91 6.97
N GLN A 80 -16.85 -2.13 6.64
CA GLN A 80 -18.00 -2.76 7.29
C GLN A 80 -17.67 -4.19 7.70
N GLY A 81 -18.03 -4.57 8.93
CA GLY A 81 -17.86 -5.95 9.42
C GLY A 81 -17.96 -6.09 10.92
N TYR A 82 -17.89 -7.33 11.38
CA TYR A 82 -18.06 -7.70 12.80
C TYR A 82 -16.91 -7.19 13.69
N TYR A 83 -15.81 -6.81 13.12
CA TYR A 83 -14.74 -6.15 13.86
C TYR A 83 -15.20 -4.82 14.49
N PHE A 84 -16.07 -4.08 13.82
CA PHE A 84 -16.56 -2.79 14.28
C PHE A 84 -17.85 -2.92 15.08
N ALA A 85 -18.83 -3.67 14.56
CA ALA A 85 -20.11 -3.90 15.23
C ALA A 85 -20.86 -5.08 14.59
N TYR A 86 -21.65 -5.78 15.41
CA TYR A 86 -22.63 -6.74 14.93
C TYR A 86 -23.91 -6.02 14.48
N PRO A 87 -24.58 -6.50 13.41
CA PRO A 87 -25.90 -6.00 13.06
C PRO A 87 -26.85 -6.17 14.24
N GLY A 88 -27.47 -5.11 14.67
CA GLY A 88 -28.38 -5.13 15.81
C GLY A 88 -29.54 -4.17 15.59
N ILE A 89 -30.64 -4.44 16.31
CA ILE A 89 -31.84 -3.59 16.32
C ILE A 89 -31.65 -2.36 17.22
N THR A 90 -30.61 -2.37 18.05
CA THR A 90 -30.29 -1.27 18.96
C THR A 90 -29.53 -0.19 18.21
N PRO A 91 -29.91 1.09 18.31
CA PRO A 91 -29.09 2.20 17.85
C PRO A 91 -27.71 2.06 18.46
N VAL A 92 -26.66 2.45 17.75
CA VAL A 92 -25.27 2.37 18.19
C VAL A 92 -25.15 2.79 19.66
N ALA A 93 -25.25 1.81 20.55
CA ALA A 93 -25.39 2.06 21.97
C ALA A 93 -24.08 2.47 22.63
N ASP A 94 -22.95 2.29 21.91
CA ASP A 94 -21.65 2.64 22.46
C ASP A 94 -20.75 3.28 21.38
N THR A 95 -21.09 4.54 21.08
CA THR A 95 -20.24 5.38 20.20
C THR A 95 -18.85 5.55 20.78
N GLN A 96 -18.68 5.45 22.12
CA GLN A 96 -17.39 5.57 22.76
C GLN A 96 -16.54 4.33 22.51
N ALA A 97 -17.08 3.12 22.64
CA ALA A 97 -16.35 1.89 22.34
C ALA A 97 -15.92 1.83 20.88
N LEU A 98 -16.76 2.29 19.95
CA LEU A 98 -16.38 2.40 18.54
C LEU A 98 -15.26 3.43 18.34
N ALA A 99 -15.35 4.59 18.99
CA ALA A 99 -14.30 5.61 18.92
C ALA A 99 -12.97 5.09 19.48
N ASP A 100 -12.98 4.39 20.61
CA ASP A 100 -11.79 3.79 21.22
C ASP A 100 -11.19 2.71 20.30
N CYS A 101 -12.04 1.89 19.67
CA CYS A 101 -11.62 0.92 18.67
C CYS A 101 -10.94 1.60 17.46
N MET A 102 -11.51 2.69 16.97
CA MET A 102 -10.94 3.45 15.86
C MET A 102 -9.62 4.12 16.23
N HIS A 103 -9.49 4.70 17.42
CA HIS A 103 -8.23 5.27 17.88
C HIS A 103 -7.15 4.19 17.97
N ALA A 104 -7.45 3.05 18.59
CA ALA A 104 -6.49 1.93 18.66
C ALA A 104 -6.08 1.41 17.27
N LEU A 105 -7.00 1.44 16.32
CA LEU A 105 -6.73 1.05 14.93
C LEU A 105 -5.80 2.06 14.23
N TRP A 106 -6.03 3.36 14.42
CA TRP A 106 -5.16 4.42 13.90
C TRP A 106 -3.75 4.32 14.48
N ASP A 107 -3.63 4.17 15.80
CA ASP A 107 -2.32 4.00 16.47
C ASP A 107 -1.56 2.79 15.91
N ALA A 108 -2.26 1.67 15.69
CA ALA A 108 -1.66 0.47 15.12
C ALA A 108 -1.23 0.65 13.64
N HIS A 109 -2.02 1.38 12.85
CA HIS A 109 -1.70 1.71 11.46
C HIS A 109 -0.48 2.63 11.38
N ASP A 110 -0.42 3.68 12.21
CA ASP A 110 0.69 4.62 12.25
C ASP A 110 2.00 3.91 12.63
N ALA A 111 1.98 3.11 13.70
CA ALA A 111 3.13 2.32 14.13
C ALA A 111 3.63 1.36 13.02
N ARG A 112 2.70 0.74 12.27
CA ARG A 112 3.02 -0.13 11.13
C ARG A 112 3.64 0.66 9.97
N THR A 113 3.12 1.83 9.67
CA THR A 113 3.62 2.72 8.61
C THR A 113 5.01 3.25 8.94
N GLU A 114 5.24 3.67 10.18
CA GLU A 114 6.56 4.07 10.66
C GLU A 114 7.57 2.93 10.57
N SER A 115 7.20 1.72 11.04
CA SER A 115 8.06 0.53 10.96
C SER A 115 8.45 0.20 9.51
N ARG A 116 7.49 0.25 8.58
CA ARG A 116 7.76 0.03 7.14
C ARG A 116 8.69 1.09 6.56
N THR A 117 8.50 2.35 6.95
CA THR A 117 9.32 3.48 6.50
C THR A 117 10.75 3.33 7.00
N HIS A 118 10.95 2.99 8.27
CA HIS A 118 12.27 2.72 8.84
C HIS A 118 12.95 1.53 8.16
N ALA A 119 12.24 0.40 8.00
CA ALA A 119 12.79 -0.78 7.33
C ALA A 119 13.20 -0.47 5.87
N ARG A 120 12.42 0.35 5.16
CA ARG A 120 12.77 0.80 3.81
C ARG A 120 14.00 1.70 3.80
N HIS A 121 14.09 2.62 4.75
CA HIS A 121 15.24 3.50 4.91
C HIS A 121 16.51 2.70 5.18
N ASP A 122 16.45 1.78 6.15
CA ASP A 122 17.56 0.89 6.51
C ASP A 122 18.02 0.02 5.33
N ALA A 123 17.08 -0.49 4.54
CA ALA A 123 17.39 -1.25 3.34
C ALA A 123 18.06 -0.40 2.24
N MET A 124 17.75 0.90 2.18
CA MET A 124 18.31 1.81 1.17
C MET A 124 19.66 2.44 1.59
N ASN A 125 19.92 2.55 2.89
CA ASN A 125 21.15 3.18 3.40
C ASN A 125 22.45 2.64 2.79
N PRO A 126 22.66 1.31 2.64
CA PRO A 126 23.87 0.78 2.03
C PRO A 126 24.10 1.25 0.60
N TYR A 127 23.00 1.47 -0.16
CA TYR A 127 23.06 1.96 -1.54
C TYR A 127 23.45 3.43 -1.58
N VAL A 128 22.82 4.24 -0.71
CA VAL A 128 23.14 5.68 -0.59
C VAL A 128 24.61 5.87 -0.22
N GLU A 129 25.09 5.16 0.80
CA GLU A 129 26.51 5.22 1.21
C GLU A 129 27.47 4.78 0.10
N ALA A 130 27.11 3.74 -0.65
CA ALA A 130 27.93 3.25 -1.75
C ALA A 130 27.98 4.24 -2.92
N ILE A 131 26.85 4.91 -3.24
CA ILE A 131 26.79 5.97 -4.26
C ILE A 131 27.61 7.18 -3.82
N ASP A 132 27.46 7.64 -2.58
CA ASP A 132 28.25 8.74 -2.04
C ASP A 132 29.76 8.46 -2.04
N HIS A 133 30.13 7.21 -1.74
CA HIS A 133 31.52 6.77 -1.83
C HIS A 133 32.02 6.80 -3.28
N ALA A 134 31.24 6.25 -4.21
CA ALA A 134 31.57 6.25 -5.63
C ALA A 134 31.72 7.67 -6.18
N ALA A 135 30.77 8.58 -5.84
CA ALA A 135 30.84 9.97 -6.25
C ALA A 135 32.12 10.66 -5.78
N ARG A 136 32.55 10.42 -4.55
CA ARG A 136 33.84 10.96 -4.05
C ARG A 136 35.05 10.40 -4.80
N LEU A 137 35.03 9.12 -5.16
CA LEU A 137 36.11 8.49 -5.93
C LEU A 137 36.19 9.08 -7.34
N VAL A 138 35.05 9.19 -8.04
CA VAL A 138 35.00 9.82 -9.38
C VAL A 138 35.49 11.27 -9.32
N ALA A 139 35.07 12.06 -8.34
CA ALA A 139 35.50 13.43 -8.14
C ALA A 139 37.02 13.57 -7.85
N SER A 140 37.64 12.52 -7.29
CA SER A 140 39.10 12.46 -7.08
C SER A 140 39.87 11.95 -8.29
N GLY A 141 39.19 11.64 -9.40
CA GLY A 141 39.82 11.15 -10.64
C GLY A 141 40.07 9.65 -10.66
N ALA A 142 39.42 8.88 -9.80
CA ALA A 142 39.47 7.43 -9.84
C ALA A 142 38.74 6.87 -11.06
N ASP A 143 39.19 5.70 -11.52
CA ASP A 143 38.51 4.94 -12.59
C ASP A 143 37.07 4.56 -12.21
N ASN A 144 36.15 4.61 -13.18
CA ASN A 144 34.74 4.31 -12.98
C ASN A 144 34.50 2.87 -12.48
N GLU A 145 35.32 1.89 -12.90
CA GLU A 145 35.22 0.51 -12.40
C GLU A 145 35.55 0.42 -10.90
N VAL A 146 36.60 1.16 -10.47
CA VAL A 146 36.97 1.24 -9.05
C VAL A 146 35.88 1.93 -8.24
N ALA A 147 35.36 3.03 -8.76
CA ALA A 147 34.26 3.75 -8.09
C ALA A 147 33.00 2.93 -7.96
N ALA A 148 32.62 2.18 -9.00
CA ALA A 148 31.41 1.35 -9.05
C ALA A 148 31.48 0.09 -8.16
N HIS A 149 32.69 -0.37 -7.83
CA HIS A 149 32.89 -1.70 -7.22
C HIS A 149 32.02 -1.94 -5.98
N ARG A 150 32.05 -1.04 -5.00
CA ARG A 150 31.28 -1.17 -3.76
C ARG A 150 29.79 -1.20 -4.00
N TYR A 151 29.28 -0.37 -4.91
CA TYR A 151 27.87 -0.32 -5.26
C TYR A 151 27.40 -1.59 -5.95
N LEU A 152 28.16 -2.11 -6.92
CA LEU A 152 27.83 -3.30 -7.69
C LEU A 152 27.89 -4.61 -6.87
N GLN A 153 28.48 -4.59 -5.66
CA GLN A 153 28.41 -5.72 -4.71
C GLN A 153 27.07 -5.82 -3.97
N LEU A 154 26.25 -4.77 -4.04
CA LEU A 154 24.95 -4.80 -3.36
C LEU A 154 23.92 -5.66 -4.15
N PRO A 155 23.05 -6.44 -3.46
CA PRO A 155 22.25 -7.50 -4.08
C PRO A 155 21.32 -7.05 -5.22
N LEU A 156 20.83 -5.80 -5.18
CA LEU A 156 19.91 -5.26 -6.18
C LEU A 156 20.57 -4.30 -7.18
N ALA A 157 21.88 -4.06 -7.05
CA ALA A 157 22.62 -3.22 -7.99
C ALA A 157 22.82 -3.97 -9.30
N GLN A 158 22.40 -3.37 -10.41
CA GLN A 158 22.49 -3.98 -11.75
C GLN A 158 23.47 -3.28 -12.66
N CYS A 159 23.59 -1.96 -12.55
CA CYS A 159 24.46 -1.15 -13.38
C CYS A 159 24.91 0.10 -12.62
N PHE A 160 26.02 0.66 -13.07
CA PHE A 160 26.58 1.94 -12.63
C PHE A 160 27.06 2.70 -13.85
N TYR A 161 26.74 3.96 -13.95
CA TYR A 161 27.25 4.86 -14.98
C TYR A 161 27.39 6.26 -14.43
N VAL A 162 28.32 7.01 -14.99
CA VAL A 162 28.60 8.39 -14.65
C VAL A 162 28.13 9.28 -15.79
N LEU A 163 27.48 10.37 -15.45
CA LEU A 163 27.05 11.38 -16.41
C LEU A 163 27.86 12.67 -16.20
N ASP A 164 28.16 13.35 -17.28
CA ASP A 164 28.69 14.71 -17.24
C ASP A 164 27.57 15.73 -16.90
N HIS A 165 27.92 17.02 -16.85
CA HIS A 165 27.00 18.11 -16.56
C HIS A 165 25.95 18.36 -17.67
N GLU A 166 26.14 17.78 -18.86
CA GLU A 166 25.21 17.80 -19.99
C GLU A 166 24.34 16.55 -20.05
N GLY A 167 24.59 15.57 -19.15
CA GLY A 167 23.85 14.32 -19.07
C GLY A 167 24.35 13.22 -19.99
N HIS A 168 25.53 13.37 -20.59
CA HIS A 168 26.14 12.32 -21.40
C HIS A 168 26.92 11.35 -20.51
N GLN A 169 26.93 10.08 -20.89
CA GLN A 169 27.71 9.05 -20.19
C GLN A 169 29.19 9.24 -20.48
N VAL A 170 30.01 9.28 -19.42
CA VAL A 170 31.47 9.41 -19.46
C VAL A 170 32.16 8.17 -18.93
#